data_b9d7bded4ea78837621b56204b02d723
#
_entry.id   b9d7bded4ea78837621b56204b02d723
#
_cell.length_a   1.000
_cell.length_b   1.000
_cell.length_c   1.000
_cell.angle_alpha   90.00
_cell.angle_beta   90.00
_cell.angle_gamma   90.00
#
_symmetry.space_group_name_H-M   'P 1'
#
loop_
_entity.id
_entity.type
_entity.pdbx_description
1 polymer ?
#
loop_
_entity_poly.entity_id
_entity_poly.type
_entity_poly.pdbx_seq_one_letter_code
_entity_poly.pdbx_strand_id
1 'polypeptide(L)'
;MSEYRLVMKGVVKTFPGVKALDHAQLELRPGKVMALMGENGAGKSTLMKCMFGIYKMDEGEIEYEGQKVNIPTPLDALDRGIAMVHQELQPIPARTVAENIWLGRYPTKKYGIVTVVDHAKMYKDTDELLKKLKLDIDPHAKLGSLSIAQMQMVEIAKAVSANCKVLILDEPTSSLTANEVESLFRIMRELKEQGVALVYISHKMDEIKVIADEVTIMRDGQYIGKWDVANMTKEEIIAKMVGRELSNLFPPLENAPSDEVMMKVEDFTSIHPRSFRHCSFELKKGEILGVAGLVGAQRTELMEGIFGLRAHTSGKVWIKGEEVNIKQPRDAIQKSVALLTEDRRATGILGVLSVADNISIASLDALRKGPIMLDNKKILDLVATNKEKMAIKVPSPKTQIKSLSGGNQQKVLIARWLANNPDVLILDEPPRGIDVGAKYEIYCIIADLAKQ
;
A
#
# COMPACT_ATOMS: atom_id res chain seq x y z
N MET A 1 -20.99 -30.48 14.10
CA MET A 1 -20.76 -29.09 13.59
C MET A 1 -19.70 -29.17 12.53
N SER A 2 -19.80 -28.39 11.47
CA SER A 2 -18.74 -28.33 10.44
C SER A 2 -17.43 -27.86 11.07
N GLU A 3 -16.29 -28.45 10.71
CA GLU A 3 -14.95 -28.03 11.16
C GLU A 3 -14.65 -26.59 10.70
N TYR A 4 -15.23 -26.21 9.57
CA TYR A 4 -15.03 -24.90 8.96
C TYR A 4 -16.28 -24.03 9.08
N ARG A 5 -16.08 -22.75 9.34
CA ARG A 5 -17.12 -21.71 9.31
C ARG A 5 -17.49 -21.36 7.89
N LEU A 6 -16.47 -21.19 7.04
CA LEU A 6 -16.64 -20.85 5.63
C LEU A 6 -15.54 -21.52 4.81
N VAL A 7 -15.90 -22.03 3.64
CA VAL A 7 -14.96 -22.61 2.68
C VAL A 7 -15.29 -22.06 1.29
N MET A 8 -14.27 -21.60 0.60
CA MET A 8 -14.33 -21.25 -0.84
C MET A 8 -13.49 -22.24 -1.61
N LYS A 9 -14.07 -22.84 -2.69
CA LYS A 9 -13.39 -23.87 -3.50
C LYS A 9 -13.45 -23.50 -4.98
N GLY A 10 -12.30 -23.60 -5.65
CA GLY A 10 -12.22 -23.50 -7.12
C GLY A 10 -12.69 -22.15 -7.65
N VAL A 11 -12.48 -21.05 -6.92
CA VAL A 11 -13.01 -19.73 -7.29
C VAL A 11 -12.27 -19.17 -8.49
N VAL A 12 -13.01 -18.87 -9.56
CA VAL A 12 -12.51 -18.19 -10.75
C VAL A 12 -13.17 -16.82 -10.87
N LYS A 13 -12.35 -15.82 -11.20
CA LYS A 13 -12.81 -14.47 -11.51
C LYS A 13 -11.97 -13.83 -12.59
N THR A 14 -12.61 -13.45 -13.68
CA THR A 14 -11.98 -12.81 -14.84
C THR A 14 -12.51 -11.37 -14.97
N PHE A 15 -11.61 -10.46 -15.28
CA PHE A 15 -11.91 -9.08 -15.70
C PHE A 15 -11.38 -8.88 -17.13
N PRO A 16 -11.80 -7.84 -17.85
CA PRO A 16 -11.28 -7.56 -19.19
C PRO A 16 -9.74 -7.51 -19.21
N GLY A 17 -9.13 -8.48 -19.88
CA GLY A 17 -7.68 -8.59 -20.05
C GLY A 17 -6.90 -9.24 -18.90
N VAL A 18 -7.57 -9.72 -17.81
CA VAL A 18 -6.86 -10.38 -16.69
C VAL A 18 -7.75 -11.42 -16.00
N LYS A 19 -7.21 -12.61 -15.76
CA LYS A 19 -7.79 -13.62 -14.87
C LYS A 19 -7.27 -13.37 -13.47
N ALA A 20 -8.08 -12.71 -12.64
CA ALA A 20 -7.68 -12.26 -11.29
C ALA A 20 -7.70 -13.38 -10.25
N LEU A 21 -8.55 -14.40 -10.43
CA LEU A 21 -8.58 -15.62 -9.63
C LEU A 21 -8.64 -16.82 -10.57
N ASP A 22 -7.79 -17.80 -10.30
CA ASP A 22 -7.68 -19.04 -11.05
C ASP A 22 -7.70 -20.23 -10.09
N HIS A 23 -8.91 -20.77 -9.86
CA HIS A 23 -9.18 -21.86 -8.91
C HIS A 23 -8.70 -21.58 -7.48
N ALA A 24 -8.86 -20.33 -7.03
CA ALA A 24 -8.48 -19.91 -5.68
C ALA A 24 -9.31 -20.65 -4.61
N GLN A 25 -8.71 -20.84 -3.43
CA GLN A 25 -9.33 -21.55 -2.31
C GLN A 25 -9.05 -20.81 -1.00
N LEU A 26 -10.00 -20.91 -0.06
CA LEU A 26 -9.85 -20.41 1.31
C LEU A 26 -10.72 -21.20 2.27
N GLU A 27 -10.18 -21.52 3.43
CA GLU A 27 -10.87 -22.25 4.48
C GLU A 27 -10.74 -21.51 5.81
N LEU A 28 -11.87 -21.22 6.46
CA LEU A 28 -11.91 -20.46 7.71
C LEU A 28 -12.48 -21.32 8.84
N ARG A 29 -11.75 -21.43 9.94
CA ARG A 29 -12.19 -22.12 11.15
C ARG A 29 -12.74 -21.14 12.19
N PRO A 30 -13.80 -21.52 12.95
CA PRO A 30 -14.27 -20.71 14.08
C PRO A 30 -13.15 -20.50 15.10
N GLY A 31 -13.02 -19.27 15.62
CA GLY A 31 -12.05 -18.95 16.65
C GLY A 31 -10.59 -19.04 16.17
N LYS A 32 -10.33 -18.86 14.88
CA LYS A 32 -8.99 -18.83 14.30
C LYS A 32 -8.79 -17.58 13.47
N VAL A 33 -7.56 -17.10 13.43
CA VAL A 33 -7.11 -16.02 12.56
C VAL A 33 -6.37 -16.63 11.36
N MET A 34 -6.97 -16.50 10.18
CA MET A 34 -6.39 -16.89 8.91
C MET A 34 -5.69 -15.71 8.29
N ALA A 35 -4.36 -15.73 8.17
CA ALA A 35 -3.62 -14.79 7.37
C ALA A 35 -3.77 -15.13 5.88
N LEU A 36 -4.25 -14.19 5.07
CA LEU A 36 -4.27 -14.34 3.62
C LEU A 36 -3.12 -13.54 3.02
N MET A 37 -2.10 -14.26 2.53
CA MET A 37 -0.83 -13.71 2.10
C MET A 37 -0.62 -13.86 0.60
N GLY A 38 0.20 -13.02 0.01
CA GLY A 38 0.56 -13.02 -1.41
C GLY A 38 1.02 -11.64 -1.85
N GLU A 39 1.68 -11.55 -3.00
CA GLU A 39 2.12 -10.27 -3.57
C GLU A 39 0.92 -9.38 -3.98
N ASN A 40 1.20 -8.11 -4.28
CA ASN A 40 0.18 -7.22 -4.84
C ASN A 40 -0.25 -7.75 -6.21
N GLY A 41 -1.57 -7.86 -6.41
CA GLY A 41 -2.11 -8.49 -7.62
C GLY A 41 -2.29 -10.01 -7.52
N ALA A 42 -1.90 -10.66 -6.41
CA ALA A 42 -2.12 -12.10 -6.21
C ALA A 42 -3.60 -12.51 -6.08
N GLY A 43 -4.55 -11.57 -6.14
CA GLY A 43 -5.98 -11.87 -6.10
C GLY A 43 -6.63 -11.80 -4.71
N LYS A 44 -5.90 -11.51 -3.63
CA LYS A 44 -6.39 -11.51 -2.24
C LYS A 44 -7.68 -10.68 -2.06
N SER A 45 -7.62 -9.38 -2.37
CA SER A 45 -8.78 -8.49 -2.24
C SER A 45 -9.92 -8.87 -3.20
N THR A 46 -9.61 -9.45 -4.36
CA THR A 46 -10.63 -9.98 -5.28
C THR A 46 -11.35 -11.18 -4.68
N LEU A 47 -10.62 -12.10 -4.04
CA LEU A 47 -11.20 -13.26 -3.36
C LEU A 47 -12.12 -12.81 -2.21
N MET A 48 -11.69 -11.83 -1.40
CA MET A 48 -12.51 -11.25 -0.33
C MET A 48 -13.75 -10.55 -0.85
N LYS A 49 -13.64 -9.81 -1.96
CA LYS A 49 -14.79 -9.17 -2.62
C LYS A 49 -15.77 -10.17 -3.21
N CYS A 50 -15.31 -11.33 -3.67
CA CYS A 50 -16.18 -12.46 -4.04
C CYS A 50 -16.88 -13.05 -2.81
N MET A 51 -16.17 -13.27 -1.71
CA MET A 51 -16.75 -13.75 -0.45
C MET A 51 -17.83 -12.79 0.09
N PHE A 52 -17.59 -11.49 -0.03
CA PHE A 52 -18.49 -10.45 0.48
C PHE A 52 -19.62 -10.08 -0.51
N GLY A 53 -19.70 -10.72 -1.68
CA GLY A 53 -20.76 -10.48 -2.67
C GLY A 53 -20.63 -9.17 -3.45
N ILE A 54 -19.45 -8.50 -3.42
CA ILE A 54 -19.17 -7.33 -4.27
C ILE A 54 -18.91 -7.76 -5.71
N TYR A 55 -18.19 -8.88 -5.89
CA TYR A 55 -17.96 -9.47 -7.19
C TYR A 55 -18.63 -10.84 -7.27
N LYS A 56 -19.36 -11.08 -8.35
CA LYS A 56 -19.87 -12.41 -8.67
C LYS A 56 -18.71 -13.27 -9.16
N MET A 57 -18.56 -14.45 -8.60
CA MET A 57 -17.64 -15.48 -9.11
C MET A 57 -18.09 -15.97 -10.49
N ASP A 58 -17.13 -16.27 -11.36
CA ASP A 58 -17.42 -16.87 -12.66
C ASP A 58 -17.56 -18.38 -12.53
N GLU A 59 -16.72 -19.01 -11.65
CA GLU A 59 -16.78 -20.43 -11.27
C GLU A 59 -16.43 -20.58 -9.78
N GLY A 60 -16.71 -21.77 -9.23
CA GLY A 60 -16.43 -22.13 -7.85
C GLY A 60 -17.66 -22.12 -6.96
N GLU A 61 -17.44 -22.41 -5.69
CA GLU A 61 -18.53 -22.51 -4.70
C GLU A 61 -18.10 -21.96 -3.33
N ILE A 62 -19.11 -21.54 -2.56
CA ILE A 62 -18.96 -21.14 -1.16
C ILE A 62 -19.80 -22.07 -0.31
N GLU A 63 -19.19 -22.68 0.69
CA GLU A 63 -19.86 -23.41 1.78
C GLU A 63 -19.80 -22.56 3.05
N TYR A 64 -20.92 -22.36 3.71
CA TYR A 64 -21.05 -21.66 4.96
C TYR A 64 -21.72 -22.56 6.00
N GLU A 65 -21.03 -22.81 7.13
CA GLU A 65 -21.46 -23.75 8.19
C GLU A 65 -21.83 -25.15 7.62
N GLY A 66 -21.10 -25.62 6.60
CA GLY A 66 -21.28 -26.91 5.95
C GLY A 66 -22.40 -26.96 4.89
N GLN A 67 -23.01 -25.84 4.56
CA GLN A 67 -24.03 -25.74 3.52
C GLN A 67 -23.54 -24.89 2.36
N LYS A 68 -23.80 -25.34 1.14
CA LYS A 68 -23.54 -24.56 -0.07
C LYS A 68 -24.46 -23.33 -0.10
N VAL A 69 -23.85 -22.16 -0.24
CA VAL A 69 -24.57 -20.88 -0.25
C VAL A 69 -24.19 -20.04 -1.47
N ASN A 70 -25.14 -19.18 -1.86
CA ASN A 70 -24.88 -18.09 -2.81
C ASN A 70 -24.91 -16.75 -2.04
N ILE A 71 -23.93 -15.89 -2.28
CA ILE A 71 -23.81 -14.55 -1.67
C ILE A 71 -23.75 -13.54 -2.81
N PRO A 72 -24.89 -13.16 -3.39
CA PRO A 72 -24.93 -12.27 -4.56
C PRO A 72 -24.69 -10.80 -4.24
N THR A 73 -24.90 -10.38 -2.99
CA THR A 73 -24.77 -8.98 -2.56
C THR A 73 -24.07 -8.85 -1.20
N PRO A 74 -23.48 -7.68 -0.90
CA PRO A 74 -22.95 -7.40 0.43
C PRO A 74 -23.98 -7.51 1.57
N LEU A 75 -25.25 -7.24 1.28
CA LEU A 75 -26.33 -7.38 2.28
C LEU A 75 -26.51 -8.85 2.66
N ASP A 76 -26.51 -9.77 1.68
CA ASP A 76 -26.57 -11.21 1.93
C ASP A 76 -25.40 -11.71 2.75
N ALA A 77 -24.20 -11.13 2.58
CA ALA A 77 -23.04 -11.43 3.41
C ALA A 77 -23.24 -10.97 4.86
N LEU A 78 -23.69 -9.72 5.04
CA LEU A 78 -23.96 -9.14 6.37
C LEU A 78 -25.05 -9.91 7.11
N ASP A 79 -26.13 -10.33 6.45
CA ASP A 79 -27.22 -11.11 7.04
C ASP A 79 -26.75 -12.49 7.52
N ARG A 80 -25.68 -13.03 6.92
CA ARG A 80 -25.03 -14.26 7.38
C ARG A 80 -23.97 -14.04 8.47
N GLY A 81 -23.74 -12.78 8.84
CA GLY A 81 -22.72 -12.41 9.81
C GLY A 81 -21.30 -12.39 9.21
N ILE A 82 -21.15 -12.16 7.91
CA ILE A 82 -19.87 -11.89 7.27
C ILE A 82 -19.70 -10.38 7.19
N ALA A 83 -18.68 -9.82 7.84
CA ALA A 83 -18.37 -8.39 7.82
C ALA A 83 -16.99 -8.16 7.21
N MET A 84 -16.78 -6.98 6.61
CA MET A 84 -15.51 -6.62 5.98
C MET A 84 -15.12 -5.18 6.31
N VAL A 85 -13.88 -5.01 6.76
CA VAL A 85 -13.20 -3.72 6.87
C VAL A 85 -12.29 -3.58 5.65
N HIS A 86 -12.55 -2.58 4.82
CA HIS A 86 -11.85 -2.34 3.58
C HIS A 86 -10.52 -1.63 3.80
N GLN A 87 -9.57 -1.82 2.90
CA GLN A 87 -8.28 -1.14 2.88
C GLN A 87 -8.45 0.39 2.77
N GLU A 88 -9.36 0.86 1.90
CA GLU A 88 -9.71 2.27 1.79
C GLU A 88 -10.97 2.52 2.60
N LEU A 89 -10.86 3.38 3.62
CA LEU A 89 -12.00 3.79 4.44
C LEU A 89 -13.02 4.54 3.57
N GLN A 90 -14.29 4.21 3.78
CA GLN A 90 -15.41 4.90 3.11
C GLN A 90 -16.36 5.54 4.15
N PRO A 91 -15.84 6.42 5.02
CA PRO A 91 -16.63 7.06 6.04
C PRO A 91 -17.59 8.09 5.41
N ILE A 92 -18.66 8.41 6.14
CA ILE A 92 -19.47 9.60 5.85
C ILE A 92 -19.01 10.72 6.80
N PRO A 93 -18.09 11.62 6.38
CA PRO A 93 -17.43 12.56 7.30
C PRO A 93 -18.39 13.56 7.99
N ALA A 94 -19.48 13.90 7.31
CA ALA A 94 -20.48 14.84 7.81
C ALA A 94 -21.41 14.24 8.89
N ARG A 95 -21.42 12.92 9.05
CA ARG A 95 -22.24 12.19 10.03
C ARG A 95 -21.45 11.89 11.30
N THR A 96 -22.18 11.63 12.40
CA THR A 96 -21.57 11.29 13.67
C THR A 96 -20.98 9.87 13.66
N VAL A 97 -20.15 9.57 14.64
CA VAL A 97 -19.59 8.23 14.87
C VAL A 97 -20.73 7.20 14.99
N ALA A 98 -21.75 7.50 15.81
CA ALA A 98 -22.89 6.62 15.99
C ALA A 98 -23.64 6.38 14.67
N GLU A 99 -23.91 7.43 13.88
CA GLU A 99 -24.59 7.29 12.59
C GLU A 99 -23.78 6.46 11.59
N ASN A 100 -22.45 6.55 11.60
CA ASN A 100 -21.58 5.70 10.76
C ASN A 100 -21.59 4.23 11.19
N ILE A 101 -21.53 3.94 12.50
CA ILE A 101 -21.57 2.56 13.03
C ILE A 101 -22.88 1.86 12.66
N TRP A 102 -24.00 2.56 12.79
CA TRP A 102 -25.34 2.00 12.56
C TRP A 102 -25.85 2.21 11.12
N LEU A 103 -25.02 2.69 10.21
CA LEU A 103 -25.43 2.93 8.82
C LEU A 103 -26.08 1.69 8.20
N GLY A 104 -27.31 1.89 7.68
CA GLY A 104 -28.12 0.81 7.11
C GLY A 104 -28.81 -0.11 8.14
N ARG A 105 -28.54 0.05 9.45
CA ARG A 105 -29.07 -0.80 10.53
C ARG A 105 -29.54 0.04 11.72
N TYR A 106 -30.03 1.27 11.49
CA TYR A 106 -30.43 2.17 12.55
C TYR A 106 -31.46 1.53 13.49
N PRO A 107 -31.28 1.62 14.83
CA PRO A 107 -32.32 1.26 15.77
C PRO A 107 -33.58 2.07 15.50
N THR A 108 -34.72 1.42 15.49
CA THR A 108 -36.00 2.07 15.18
C THR A 108 -37.02 1.86 16.30
N LYS A 109 -37.90 2.81 16.46
CA LYS A 109 -39.09 2.69 17.32
C LYS A 109 -40.37 3.02 16.55
N LYS A 110 -41.44 2.33 16.90
CA LYS A 110 -42.75 2.49 16.27
C LYS A 110 -43.62 3.48 17.07
N TYR A 111 -44.19 4.42 16.38
CA TYR A 111 -45.27 5.30 16.89
C TYR A 111 -46.51 5.06 16.03
N GLY A 112 -47.35 4.13 16.47
CA GLY A 112 -48.50 3.67 15.71
C GLY A 112 -48.08 3.05 14.37
N ILE A 113 -48.44 3.64 13.26
CA ILE A 113 -48.11 3.19 11.90
C ILE A 113 -46.75 3.73 11.37
N VAL A 114 -46.15 4.68 12.08
CA VAL A 114 -44.90 5.32 11.66
C VAL A 114 -43.71 4.69 12.36
N THR A 115 -42.69 4.33 11.62
CA THR A 115 -41.39 3.86 12.15
C THR A 115 -40.38 5.00 12.02
N VAL A 116 -39.72 5.37 13.12
CA VAL A 116 -38.71 6.42 13.17
C VAL A 116 -37.43 5.89 13.78
N VAL A 117 -36.30 6.54 13.47
CA VAL A 117 -35.00 6.18 14.07
C VAL A 117 -35.01 6.51 15.56
N ASP A 118 -34.57 5.57 16.39
CA ASP A 118 -34.36 5.78 17.81
C ASP A 118 -32.95 6.28 18.10
N HIS A 119 -32.77 7.59 17.98
CA HIS A 119 -31.46 8.22 18.22
C HIS A 119 -30.93 7.98 19.63
N ALA A 120 -31.78 8.02 20.66
CA ALA A 120 -31.35 7.79 22.05
C ALA A 120 -30.75 6.39 22.22
N LYS A 121 -31.45 5.36 21.68
CA LYS A 121 -30.94 3.98 21.68
C LYS A 121 -29.65 3.88 20.87
N MET A 122 -29.60 4.48 19.69
CA MET A 122 -28.41 4.44 18.82
C MET A 122 -27.15 4.97 19.54
N TYR A 123 -27.24 6.15 20.17
CA TYR A 123 -26.11 6.71 20.90
C TYR A 123 -25.74 5.90 22.13
N LYS A 124 -26.73 5.38 22.87
CA LYS A 124 -26.48 4.52 24.03
C LYS A 124 -25.77 3.23 23.62
N ASP A 125 -26.29 2.51 22.62
CA ASP A 125 -25.70 1.27 22.12
C ASP A 125 -24.28 1.51 21.57
N THR A 126 -24.02 2.68 20.97
CA THR A 126 -22.68 3.07 20.49
C THR A 126 -21.72 3.30 21.66
N ASP A 127 -22.13 4.02 22.69
CA ASP A 127 -21.29 4.28 23.88
C ASP A 127 -20.92 2.97 24.58
N GLU A 128 -21.89 2.06 24.75
CA GLU A 128 -21.65 0.74 25.31
C GLU A 128 -20.66 -0.08 24.46
N LEU A 129 -20.80 -0.04 23.13
CA LEU A 129 -19.89 -0.72 22.19
C LEU A 129 -18.47 -0.17 22.29
N LEU A 130 -18.31 1.16 22.23
CA LEU A 130 -17.00 1.80 22.28
C LEU A 130 -16.29 1.55 23.61
N LYS A 131 -17.03 1.58 24.73
CA LYS A 131 -16.53 1.20 26.07
C LYS A 131 -16.08 -0.26 26.12
N LYS A 132 -16.90 -1.18 25.57
CA LYS A 132 -16.53 -2.62 25.48
C LYS A 132 -15.22 -2.80 24.70
N LEU A 133 -15.04 -2.07 23.60
CA LEU A 133 -13.82 -2.13 22.78
C LEU A 133 -12.67 -1.29 23.37
N LYS A 134 -12.89 -0.59 24.49
CA LYS A 134 -11.93 0.33 25.15
C LYS A 134 -11.41 1.41 24.17
N LEU A 135 -12.32 1.95 23.39
CA LEU A 135 -12.05 3.05 22.47
C LEU A 135 -12.55 4.36 23.08
N ASP A 136 -11.64 5.31 23.28
CA ASP A 136 -11.97 6.65 23.77
C ASP A 136 -12.35 7.54 22.58
N ILE A 137 -13.59 7.40 22.13
CA ILE A 137 -14.16 8.14 20.98
C ILE A 137 -15.56 8.60 21.37
N ASP A 138 -15.86 9.89 21.20
CA ASP A 138 -17.20 10.45 21.44
C ASP A 138 -18.17 9.97 20.36
N PRO A 139 -19.29 9.28 20.71
CA PRO A 139 -20.32 8.86 19.78
C PRO A 139 -20.96 10.01 18.98
N HIS A 140 -20.97 11.22 19.56
CA HIS A 140 -21.57 12.42 18.95
C HIS A 140 -20.61 13.19 18.05
N ALA A 141 -19.30 12.93 18.11
CA ALA A 141 -18.32 13.59 17.27
C ALA A 141 -18.62 13.32 15.78
N LYS A 142 -18.41 14.33 14.93
CA LYS A 142 -18.45 14.11 13.47
C LYS A 142 -17.25 13.27 13.05
N LEU A 143 -17.49 12.26 12.24
CA LEU A 143 -16.43 11.34 11.85
C LEU A 143 -15.27 12.06 11.14
N GLY A 144 -15.54 13.08 10.34
CA GLY A 144 -14.52 13.88 9.67
C GLY A 144 -13.61 14.72 10.58
N SER A 145 -13.92 14.84 11.89
CA SER A 145 -13.03 15.49 12.86
C SER A 145 -12.04 14.55 13.53
N LEU A 146 -12.16 13.25 13.29
CA LEU A 146 -11.28 12.23 13.87
C LEU A 146 -10.00 12.05 13.05
N SER A 147 -8.96 11.54 13.68
CA SER A 147 -7.77 11.05 12.98
C SER A 147 -8.10 9.84 12.09
N ILE A 148 -7.27 9.57 11.07
CA ILE A 148 -7.44 8.40 10.20
C ILE A 148 -7.46 7.11 11.02
N ALA A 149 -6.60 7.02 12.03
CA ALA A 149 -6.55 5.88 12.93
C ALA A 149 -7.84 5.70 13.74
N GLN A 150 -8.41 6.77 14.28
CA GLN A 150 -9.71 6.72 14.97
C GLN A 150 -10.83 6.32 14.01
N MET A 151 -10.86 6.84 12.78
CA MET A 151 -11.82 6.42 11.76
C MET A 151 -11.70 4.93 11.46
N GLN A 152 -10.48 4.38 11.38
CA GLN A 152 -10.23 2.95 11.23
C GLN A 152 -10.84 2.14 12.38
N MET A 153 -10.65 2.60 13.62
CA MET A 153 -11.23 1.94 14.80
C MET A 153 -12.76 2.01 14.81
N VAL A 154 -13.36 3.08 14.30
CA VAL A 154 -14.83 3.19 14.12
C VAL A 154 -15.35 2.18 13.08
N GLU A 155 -14.65 1.98 11.96
CA GLU A 155 -15.03 0.94 10.97
C GLU A 155 -14.93 -0.47 11.55
N ILE A 156 -13.93 -0.74 12.39
CA ILE A 156 -13.83 -2.02 13.13
C ILE A 156 -15.01 -2.16 14.11
N ALA A 157 -15.33 -1.11 14.88
CA ALA A 157 -16.48 -1.10 15.79
C ALA A 157 -17.79 -1.34 15.05
N LYS A 158 -17.97 -0.76 13.86
CA LYS A 158 -19.10 -0.99 12.96
C LYS A 158 -19.21 -2.47 12.56
N ALA A 159 -18.12 -3.11 12.18
CA ALA A 159 -18.10 -4.53 11.84
C ALA A 159 -18.44 -5.41 13.05
N VAL A 160 -17.88 -5.11 14.23
CA VAL A 160 -18.17 -5.82 15.49
C VAL A 160 -19.64 -5.65 15.91
N SER A 161 -20.23 -4.46 15.72
CA SER A 161 -21.64 -4.19 16.05
C SER A 161 -22.63 -5.06 15.27
N ALA A 162 -22.19 -5.69 14.18
CA ALA A 162 -23.01 -6.59 13.38
C ALA A 162 -23.07 -8.03 13.90
N ASN A 163 -22.50 -8.33 15.09
CA ASN A 163 -22.39 -9.70 15.63
C ASN A 163 -21.83 -10.68 14.60
N CYS A 164 -20.75 -10.28 13.94
CA CYS A 164 -20.17 -11.04 12.84
C CYS A 164 -19.65 -12.41 13.31
N LYS A 165 -19.83 -13.43 12.48
CA LYS A 165 -19.25 -14.77 12.62
C LYS A 165 -17.97 -14.93 11.79
N VAL A 166 -17.83 -14.10 10.76
CA VAL A 166 -16.62 -13.96 9.92
C VAL A 166 -16.30 -12.48 9.81
N LEU A 167 -15.07 -12.09 10.11
CA LEU A 167 -14.59 -10.72 9.96
C LEU A 167 -13.37 -10.69 9.06
N ILE A 168 -13.47 -9.94 7.97
CA ILE A 168 -12.39 -9.70 7.01
C ILE A 168 -11.75 -8.35 7.34
N LEU A 169 -10.43 -8.33 7.50
CA LEU A 169 -9.61 -7.15 7.76
C LEU A 169 -8.57 -7.02 6.63
N ASP A 170 -8.80 -6.09 5.71
CA ASP A 170 -7.92 -5.88 4.54
C ASP A 170 -6.95 -4.72 4.83
N GLU A 171 -5.69 -5.04 5.14
CA GLU A 171 -4.60 -4.11 5.50
C GLU A 171 -4.96 -3.07 6.60
N PRO A 172 -5.56 -3.50 7.74
CA PRO A 172 -6.14 -2.57 8.71
C PRO A 172 -5.10 -1.72 9.47
N THR A 173 -3.81 -2.05 9.38
CA THR A 173 -2.73 -1.38 10.13
C THR A 173 -1.91 -0.41 9.29
N SER A 174 -2.30 -0.14 8.05
CA SER A 174 -1.53 0.71 7.12
C SER A 174 -1.36 2.15 7.62
N SER A 175 -2.31 2.66 8.42
CA SER A 175 -2.35 4.03 8.95
C SER A 175 -2.34 4.10 10.49
N LEU A 176 -2.09 2.98 11.18
CA LEU A 176 -2.11 2.89 12.64
C LEU A 176 -0.71 3.06 13.25
N THR A 177 -0.65 3.73 14.39
CA THR A 177 0.52 3.74 15.27
C THR A 177 0.69 2.39 15.99
N ALA A 178 1.85 2.13 16.60
CA ALA A 178 2.11 0.89 17.34
C ALA A 178 1.08 0.63 18.46
N ASN A 179 0.67 1.65 19.20
CA ASN A 179 -0.33 1.52 20.27
C ASN A 179 -1.73 1.17 19.73
N GLU A 180 -2.09 1.71 18.57
CA GLU A 180 -3.37 1.42 17.91
C GLU A 180 -3.38 0.02 17.30
N VAL A 181 -2.26 -0.45 16.77
CA VAL A 181 -2.08 -1.85 16.31
C VAL A 181 -2.29 -2.82 17.47
N GLU A 182 -1.70 -2.56 18.66
CA GLU A 182 -1.91 -3.42 19.84
C GLU A 182 -3.38 -3.41 20.29
N SER A 183 -4.07 -2.27 20.21
CA SER A 183 -5.50 -2.16 20.48
C SER A 183 -6.33 -2.99 19.50
N LEU A 184 -6.00 -2.95 18.20
CA LEU A 184 -6.62 -3.80 17.19
C LEU A 184 -6.41 -5.30 17.49
N PHE A 185 -5.17 -5.69 17.80
CA PHE A 185 -4.85 -7.09 18.10
C PHE A 185 -5.56 -7.60 19.35
N ARG A 186 -5.75 -6.75 20.35
CA ARG A 186 -6.58 -7.08 21.52
C ARG A 186 -8.03 -7.36 21.12
N ILE A 187 -8.64 -6.51 20.30
CA ILE A 187 -10.00 -6.71 19.77
C ILE A 187 -10.07 -8.01 18.98
N MET A 188 -9.10 -8.30 18.13
CA MET A 188 -9.06 -9.53 17.34
C MET A 188 -8.97 -10.77 18.23
N ARG A 189 -8.16 -10.75 19.31
CA ARG A 189 -8.08 -11.86 20.28
C ARG A 189 -9.41 -12.07 21.00
N GLU A 190 -10.08 -11.00 21.44
CA GLU A 190 -11.41 -11.07 22.07
C GLU A 190 -12.47 -11.67 21.12
N LEU A 191 -12.47 -11.29 19.84
CA LEU A 191 -13.37 -11.85 18.82
C LEU A 191 -13.07 -13.33 18.54
N LYS A 192 -11.78 -13.69 18.48
CA LYS A 192 -11.32 -15.06 18.33
C LYS A 192 -11.84 -15.94 19.48
N GLU A 193 -11.75 -15.49 20.73
CA GLU A 193 -12.27 -16.18 21.90
C GLU A 193 -13.80 -16.37 21.85
N GLN A 194 -14.52 -15.43 21.21
CA GLN A 194 -15.96 -15.52 20.95
C GLN A 194 -16.31 -16.46 19.79
N GLY A 195 -15.32 -17.12 19.16
CA GLY A 195 -15.52 -18.06 18.06
C GLY A 195 -15.69 -17.40 16.68
N VAL A 196 -15.38 -16.11 16.54
CA VAL A 196 -15.36 -15.44 15.23
C VAL A 196 -14.20 -15.97 14.41
N ALA A 197 -14.45 -16.29 13.14
CA ALA A 197 -13.40 -16.60 12.18
C ALA A 197 -12.87 -15.29 11.58
N LEU A 198 -11.57 -15.08 11.67
CA LEU A 198 -10.93 -13.84 11.23
C LEU A 198 -10.09 -14.07 9.97
N VAL A 199 -10.24 -13.21 8.97
CA VAL A 199 -9.31 -13.13 7.84
C VAL A 199 -8.50 -11.86 7.99
N TYR A 200 -7.18 -12.00 8.05
CA TYR A 200 -6.26 -10.89 8.23
C TYR A 200 -5.33 -10.79 7.02
N ILE A 201 -5.46 -9.72 6.26
CA ILE A 201 -4.59 -9.43 5.12
C ILE A 201 -3.60 -8.37 5.55
N SER A 202 -2.31 -8.67 5.49
CA SER A 202 -1.23 -7.73 5.76
C SER A 202 0.02 -8.15 4.99
N HIS A 203 0.85 -7.19 4.64
CA HIS A 203 2.18 -7.43 4.09
C HIS A 203 3.29 -7.35 5.17
N LYS A 204 2.93 -7.05 6.43
CA LYS A 204 3.85 -6.95 7.56
C LYS A 204 4.01 -8.31 8.24
N MET A 205 5.12 -9.02 7.95
CA MET A 205 5.37 -10.36 8.47
C MET A 205 5.38 -10.44 9.99
N ASP A 206 5.83 -9.38 10.67
CA ASP A 206 5.86 -9.34 12.12
C ASP A 206 4.44 -9.39 12.72
N GLU A 207 3.49 -8.71 12.09
CA GLU A 207 2.09 -8.76 12.51
C GLU A 207 1.50 -10.16 12.35
N ILE A 208 1.77 -10.84 11.23
CA ILE A 208 1.29 -12.20 10.95
C ILE A 208 1.77 -13.17 12.03
N LYS A 209 3.06 -13.10 12.40
CA LYS A 209 3.64 -13.97 13.44
C LYS A 209 3.02 -13.77 14.83
N VAL A 210 2.50 -12.57 15.12
CA VAL A 210 1.91 -12.23 16.41
C VAL A 210 0.43 -12.62 16.52
N ILE A 211 -0.34 -12.50 15.41
CA ILE A 211 -1.80 -12.58 15.50
C ILE A 211 -2.40 -13.79 14.77
N ALA A 212 -1.77 -14.33 13.74
CA ALA A 212 -2.34 -15.36 12.90
C ALA A 212 -2.06 -16.79 13.43
N ASP A 213 -3.04 -17.67 13.31
CA ASP A 213 -2.91 -19.11 13.59
C ASP A 213 -2.50 -19.87 12.34
N GLU A 214 -3.18 -19.59 11.24
CA GLU A 214 -2.98 -20.26 9.94
C GLU A 214 -2.66 -19.22 8.87
N VAL A 215 -1.95 -19.63 7.83
CA VAL A 215 -1.67 -18.80 6.66
C VAL A 215 -2.08 -19.51 5.39
N THR A 216 -2.86 -18.84 4.55
CA THR A 216 -3.12 -19.23 3.16
C THR A 216 -2.32 -18.31 2.25
N ILE A 217 -1.58 -18.89 1.32
CA ILE A 217 -0.73 -18.15 0.38
C ILE A 217 -1.35 -18.23 -1.02
N MET A 218 -1.50 -17.06 -1.64
CA MET A 218 -1.92 -16.90 -3.03
C MET A 218 -0.79 -16.30 -3.86
N ARG A 219 -0.69 -16.73 -5.12
CA ARG A 219 0.24 -16.19 -6.10
C ARG A 219 -0.38 -16.24 -7.49
N ASP A 220 -0.35 -15.13 -8.23
CA ASP A 220 -0.88 -14.99 -9.59
C ASP A 220 -2.35 -15.49 -9.75
N GLY A 221 -3.18 -15.19 -8.73
CA GLY A 221 -4.58 -15.60 -8.68
C GLY A 221 -4.84 -17.03 -8.21
N GLN A 222 -3.79 -17.81 -7.95
CA GLN A 222 -3.87 -19.22 -7.59
C GLN A 222 -3.65 -19.46 -6.09
N TYR A 223 -4.24 -20.52 -5.58
CA TYR A 223 -3.98 -21.05 -4.23
C TYR A 223 -2.69 -21.86 -4.24
N ILE A 224 -1.72 -21.47 -3.42
CA ILE A 224 -0.43 -22.18 -3.30
C ILE A 224 -0.46 -23.21 -2.17
N GLY A 225 -1.17 -22.90 -1.08
CA GLY A 225 -1.32 -23.81 0.05
C GLY A 225 -1.73 -23.11 1.33
N LYS A 226 -1.96 -23.92 2.37
CA LYS A 226 -2.32 -23.50 3.73
C LYS A 226 -1.38 -24.16 4.74
N TRP A 227 -0.93 -23.40 5.73
CA TRP A 227 -0.01 -23.88 6.80
C TRP A 227 -0.37 -23.26 8.14
N ASP A 228 0.05 -23.90 9.23
CA ASP A 228 0.07 -23.28 10.55
C ASP A 228 1.24 -22.31 10.65
N VAL A 229 0.97 -21.07 11.07
CA VAL A 229 1.99 -20.00 11.17
C VAL A 229 3.09 -20.35 12.15
N ALA A 230 2.79 -21.12 13.21
CA ALA A 230 3.77 -21.56 14.20
C ALA A 230 4.88 -22.43 13.59
N ASN A 231 4.57 -23.17 12.52
CA ASN A 231 5.47 -24.15 11.89
C ASN A 231 6.24 -23.57 10.69
N MET A 232 6.13 -22.27 10.40
CA MET A 232 6.80 -21.62 9.27
C MET A 232 7.73 -20.51 9.73
N THR A 233 8.84 -20.33 9.06
CA THR A 233 9.69 -19.13 9.19
C THR A 233 9.16 -17.98 8.32
N LYS A 234 9.63 -16.75 8.55
CA LYS A 234 9.28 -15.60 7.69
C LYS A 234 9.78 -15.81 6.26
N GLU A 235 10.98 -16.35 6.14
CA GLU A 235 11.65 -16.64 4.87
C GLU A 235 10.86 -17.66 4.04
N GLU A 236 10.33 -18.71 4.68
CA GLU A 236 9.50 -19.72 4.01
C GLU A 236 8.18 -19.15 3.51
N ILE A 237 7.51 -18.29 4.31
CA ILE A 237 6.29 -17.59 3.87
C ILE A 237 6.60 -16.73 2.65
N ILE A 238 7.66 -15.92 2.70
CA ILE A 238 8.09 -15.05 1.60
C ILE A 238 8.44 -15.88 0.34
N ALA A 239 9.21 -16.95 0.50
CA ALA A 239 9.59 -17.83 -0.63
C ALA A 239 8.36 -18.40 -1.35
N LYS A 240 7.32 -18.82 -0.59
CA LYS A 240 6.06 -19.32 -1.16
C LYS A 240 5.25 -18.23 -1.83
N MET A 241 5.24 -17.00 -1.30
CA MET A 241 4.57 -15.85 -1.90
C MET A 241 5.20 -15.45 -3.24
N VAL A 242 6.53 -15.38 -3.29
CA VAL A 242 7.30 -14.92 -4.47
C VAL A 242 7.53 -16.05 -5.47
N GLY A 243 7.54 -17.32 -5.01
CA GLY A 243 7.74 -18.50 -5.84
C GLY A 243 9.20 -18.85 -6.12
N ARG A 244 10.12 -18.20 -5.43
CA ARG A 244 11.56 -18.49 -5.43
C ARG A 244 12.13 -18.28 -4.03
N GLU A 245 13.18 -19.00 -3.70
CA GLU A 245 13.92 -18.73 -2.47
C GLU A 245 14.59 -17.35 -2.59
N LEU A 246 14.27 -16.46 -1.67
CA LEU A 246 14.98 -15.21 -1.47
C LEU A 246 16.01 -15.47 -0.38
N SER A 247 17.19 -15.95 -0.76
CA SER A 247 18.30 -16.19 0.15
C SER A 247 18.76 -14.92 0.88
N ASN A 248 18.49 -13.75 0.29
CA ASN A 248 18.73 -12.45 0.88
C ASN A 248 17.61 -11.46 0.47
N LEU A 249 17.13 -10.64 1.43
CA LEU A 249 16.19 -9.54 1.19
C LEU A 249 16.83 -8.39 0.40
N PHE A 250 18.14 -8.32 0.41
CA PHE A 250 18.93 -7.30 -0.28
C PHE A 250 19.92 -7.99 -1.22
N PRO A 251 20.14 -7.46 -2.44
CA PRO A 251 21.21 -7.96 -3.32
C PRO A 251 22.58 -7.68 -2.70
N PRO A 252 23.60 -8.48 -3.04
CA PRO A 252 24.96 -8.16 -2.67
C PRO A 252 25.36 -6.79 -3.26
N LEU A 253 26.03 -5.98 -2.46
CA LEU A 253 26.59 -4.71 -2.91
C LEU A 253 27.99 -4.99 -3.51
N GLU A 254 28.11 -4.81 -4.81
CA GLU A 254 29.35 -5.00 -5.57
C GLU A 254 29.88 -3.68 -6.15
N ASN A 255 29.29 -2.56 -5.70
CA ASN A 255 29.75 -1.23 -6.06
C ASN A 255 31.08 -0.91 -5.37
N ALA A 256 31.95 -0.20 -6.07
CA ALA A 256 33.23 0.27 -5.56
C ALA A 256 33.28 1.79 -5.58
N PRO A 257 32.90 2.46 -4.46
CA PRO A 257 32.97 3.91 -4.37
C PRO A 257 34.37 4.43 -4.63
N SER A 258 34.51 5.47 -5.45
CA SER A 258 35.77 6.18 -5.66
C SER A 258 35.91 7.35 -4.67
N ASP A 259 37.06 8.02 -4.68
CA ASP A 259 37.24 9.25 -3.87
C ASP A 259 36.66 10.51 -4.52
N GLU A 260 36.15 10.41 -5.73
CA GLU A 260 35.51 11.53 -6.46
C GLU A 260 34.19 11.91 -5.80
N VAL A 261 34.11 13.15 -5.26
CA VAL A 261 32.88 13.68 -4.65
C VAL A 261 31.92 14.18 -5.75
N MET A 262 30.77 13.52 -5.87
CA MET A 262 29.72 13.85 -6.84
C MET A 262 28.79 14.94 -6.33
N MET A 263 28.45 14.90 -5.05
CA MET A 263 27.64 15.92 -4.39
C MET A 263 28.23 16.23 -3.01
N LYS A 264 28.32 17.52 -2.67
CA LYS A 264 28.60 17.99 -1.32
C LYS A 264 27.52 18.96 -0.90
N VAL A 265 27.03 18.80 0.30
CA VAL A 265 26.06 19.70 0.95
C VAL A 265 26.73 20.20 2.22
N GLU A 266 26.68 21.52 2.49
CA GLU A 266 27.32 22.12 3.64
C GLU A 266 26.39 23.15 4.29
N ASP A 267 26.18 22.99 5.59
CA ASP A 267 25.39 23.87 6.47
C ASP A 267 23.99 24.21 5.95
N PHE A 268 23.33 23.23 5.29
CA PHE A 268 22.07 23.44 4.59
C PHE A 268 20.91 23.53 5.59
N THR A 269 20.18 24.66 5.58
CA THR A 269 19.16 24.99 6.58
C THR A 269 17.88 25.47 5.91
N SER A 270 16.75 24.89 6.29
CA SER A 270 15.40 25.22 5.81
C SER A 270 14.99 26.64 6.21
N ILE A 271 14.14 27.27 5.39
CA ILE A 271 13.44 28.50 5.76
C ILE A 271 12.44 28.26 6.92
N HIS A 272 11.95 27.02 7.11
CA HIS A 272 11.01 26.69 8.17
C HIS A 272 11.72 26.33 9.48
N PRO A 273 11.46 27.07 10.59
CA PRO A 273 12.19 26.89 11.85
C PRO A 273 12.09 25.49 12.49
N ARG A 274 11.08 24.70 12.12
CA ARG A 274 10.85 23.33 12.64
C ARG A 274 11.28 22.24 11.66
N SER A 275 12.00 22.59 10.59
CA SER A 275 12.49 21.66 9.60
C SER A 275 13.99 21.39 9.78
N PHE A 276 14.66 20.86 8.74
CA PHE A 276 16.09 20.52 8.78
C PHE A 276 16.98 21.77 8.98
N ARG A 277 18.09 21.58 9.72
CA ARG A 277 19.06 22.64 10.03
C ARG A 277 20.48 22.10 10.05
N HIS A 278 21.42 22.91 9.58
CA HIS A 278 22.86 22.64 9.62
C HIS A 278 23.23 21.25 9.09
N CYS A 279 22.53 20.80 8.02
CA CYS A 279 22.79 19.51 7.41
C CYS A 279 24.01 19.59 6.50
N SER A 280 24.97 18.67 6.71
CA SER A 280 26.17 18.54 5.89
C SER A 280 26.46 17.10 5.60
N PHE A 281 26.78 16.77 4.35
CA PHE A 281 27.21 15.43 3.93
C PHE A 281 27.90 15.51 2.56
N GLU A 282 28.58 14.42 2.22
CA GLU A 282 29.20 14.22 0.93
C GLU A 282 28.75 12.89 0.34
N LEU A 283 28.60 12.83 -0.98
CA LEU A 283 28.28 11.63 -1.75
C LEU A 283 29.36 11.42 -2.79
N LYS A 284 29.98 10.25 -2.76
CA LYS A 284 31.04 9.85 -3.70
C LYS A 284 30.47 9.12 -4.91
N LYS A 285 31.22 9.10 -6.00
CA LYS A 285 30.85 8.34 -7.19
C LYS A 285 30.82 6.84 -6.93
N GLY A 286 29.74 6.19 -7.34
CA GLY A 286 29.49 4.76 -7.09
C GLY A 286 29.08 4.44 -5.64
N GLU A 287 28.84 5.45 -4.81
CA GLU A 287 28.38 5.30 -3.44
C GLU A 287 26.85 5.22 -3.35
N ILE A 288 26.33 4.38 -2.45
CA ILE A 288 24.95 4.40 -2.00
C ILE A 288 24.96 4.99 -0.58
N LEU A 289 24.62 6.28 -0.47
CA LEU A 289 24.52 6.95 0.82
C LEU A 289 23.13 6.77 1.42
N GLY A 290 23.04 6.10 2.56
CA GLY A 290 21.79 5.90 3.30
C GLY A 290 21.50 7.06 4.26
N VAL A 291 20.35 7.74 4.06
CA VAL A 291 19.87 8.79 4.96
C VAL A 291 18.77 8.22 5.86
N ALA A 292 19.08 7.97 7.13
CA ALA A 292 18.18 7.36 8.10
C ALA A 292 17.59 8.40 9.09
N GLY A 293 16.40 8.10 9.61
CA GLY A 293 15.73 8.93 10.63
C GLY A 293 14.31 8.45 10.90
N LEU A 294 13.75 8.81 12.04
CA LEU A 294 12.37 8.52 12.39
C LEU A 294 11.38 9.28 11.50
N VAL A 295 10.12 8.86 11.52
CA VAL A 295 9.03 9.61 10.88
C VAL A 295 9.00 11.03 11.45
N GLY A 296 8.97 12.03 10.57
CA GLY A 296 9.05 13.45 10.96
C GLY A 296 10.48 14.00 11.16
N ALA A 297 11.53 13.20 10.92
CA ALA A 297 12.93 13.66 10.98
C ALA A 297 13.33 14.61 9.84
N GLN A 298 12.40 14.99 8.97
CA GLN A 298 12.56 15.95 7.89
C GLN A 298 13.54 15.53 6.79
N ARG A 299 13.66 14.20 6.55
CA ARG A 299 14.49 13.64 5.46
C ARG A 299 13.99 14.06 4.08
N THR A 300 12.68 13.87 3.83
CA THR A 300 12.01 14.28 2.60
C THR A 300 12.21 15.77 2.34
N GLU A 301 11.98 16.60 3.36
CA GLU A 301 12.12 18.05 3.27
C GLU A 301 13.55 18.47 2.91
N LEU A 302 14.56 17.80 3.45
CA LEU A 302 15.97 18.05 3.10
C LEU A 302 16.24 17.72 1.63
N MET A 303 15.79 16.55 1.15
CA MET A 303 15.99 16.12 -0.23
C MET A 303 15.22 17.01 -1.22
N GLU A 304 14.00 17.40 -0.89
CA GLU A 304 13.20 18.37 -1.64
C GLU A 304 13.86 19.75 -1.66
N GLY A 305 14.50 20.18 -0.57
CA GLY A 305 15.27 21.42 -0.49
C GLY A 305 16.47 21.40 -1.45
N ILE A 306 17.26 20.35 -1.43
CA ILE A 306 18.42 20.16 -2.33
C ILE A 306 17.98 20.12 -3.80
N PHE A 307 16.83 19.54 -4.09
CA PHE A 307 16.26 19.45 -5.44
C PHE A 307 15.57 20.76 -5.90
N GLY A 308 15.41 21.75 -5.01
CA GLY A 308 14.76 23.03 -5.32
C GLY A 308 13.24 23.03 -5.28
N LEU A 309 12.62 22.04 -4.64
CA LEU A 309 11.18 22.02 -4.35
C LEU A 309 10.82 22.85 -3.11
N ARG A 310 11.77 23.01 -2.19
CA ARG A 310 11.60 23.81 -0.96
C ARG A 310 12.70 24.87 -0.85
N ALA A 311 12.32 26.04 -0.34
CA ALA A 311 13.26 27.11 -0.08
C ALA A 311 14.15 26.81 1.15
N HIS A 312 15.39 27.30 1.12
CA HIS A 312 16.36 27.26 2.20
C HIS A 312 16.84 28.67 2.56
N THR A 313 17.36 28.85 3.78
CA THR A 313 17.89 30.14 4.26
C THR A 313 19.39 30.24 4.11
N SER A 314 20.10 29.13 4.31
CA SER A 314 21.58 29.10 4.26
C SER A 314 22.06 27.74 3.83
N GLY A 315 23.34 27.65 3.56
CA GLY A 315 24.03 26.46 3.10
C GLY A 315 24.34 26.47 1.63
N LYS A 316 25.20 25.55 1.21
CA LYS A 316 25.70 25.45 -0.15
C LYS A 316 25.66 24.03 -0.65
N VAL A 317 25.46 23.88 -1.94
CA VAL A 317 25.48 22.59 -2.65
C VAL A 317 26.52 22.65 -3.77
N TRP A 318 27.34 21.62 -3.86
CA TRP A 318 28.28 21.41 -4.96
C TRP A 318 27.92 20.13 -5.70
N ILE A 319 28.02 20.19 -7.00
CA ILE A 319 27.89 19.04 -7.89
C ILE A 319 29.18 18.92 -8.71
N LYS A 320 29.88 17.80 -8.62
CA LYS A 320 31.18 17.57 -9.28
C LYS A 320 32.20 18.69 -9.01
N GLY A 321 32.23 19.18 -7.77
CA GLY A 321 33.14 20.25 -7.34
C GLY A 321 32.71 21.66 -7.72
N GLU A 322 31.64 21.87 -8.49
CA GLU A 322 31.09 23.18 -8.85
C GLU A 322 30.00 23.58 -7.86
N GLU A 323 30.10 24.78 -7.25
CA GLU A 323 29.03 25.34 -6.43
C GLU A 323 27.82 25.67 -7.29
N VAL A 324 26.64 25.12 -6.93
CA VAL A 324 25.40 25.29 -7.69
C VAL A 324 24.34 26.03 -6.89
N ASN A 325 23.53 26.84 -7.57
CA ASN A 325 22.42 27.55 -6.95
C ASN A 325 21.10 26.99 -7.52
N ILE A 326 20.51 26.05 -6.79
CA ILE A 326 19.29 25.34 -7.18
C ILE A 326 18.10 26.05 -6.50
N LYS A 327 17.30 26.77 -7.27
CA LYS A 327 16.10 27.49 -6.81
C LYS A 327 14.81 26.78 -7.20
N GLN A 328 14.85 25.94 -8.20
CA GLN A 328 13.70 25.20 -8.73
C GLN A 328 14.15 23.84 -9.28
N PRO A 329 13.27 22.85 -9.40
CA PRO A 329 13.62 21.51 -9.89
C PRO A 329 14.32 21.48 -11.23
N ARG A 330 14.01 22.41 -12.12
CA ARG A 330 14.66 22.51 -13.44
C ARG A 330 16.16 22.76 -13.32
N ASP A 331 16.59 23.55 -12.32
CA ASP A 331 18.00 23.85 -12.11
C ASP A 331 18.76 22.58 -11.68
N ALA A 332 18.14 21.76 -10.80
CA ALA A 332 18.68 20.47 -10.38
C ALA A 332 18.81 19.49 -11.56
N ILE A 333 17.77 19.37 -12.38
CA ILE A 333 17.76 18.50 -13.56
C ILE A 333 18.88 18.91 -14.54
N GLN A 334 19.09 20.21 -14.77
CA GLN A 334 20.17 20.73 -15.61
C GLN A 334 21.57 20.42 -15.07
N LYS A 335 21.69 20.21 -13.76
CA LYS A 335 22.93 19.77 -13.09
C LYS A 335 22.97 18.25 -12.88
N SER A 336 22.19 17.48 -13.65
CA SER A 336 22.14 16.03 -13.65
C SER A 336 21.78 15.42 -12.27
N VAL A 337 20.94 16.11 -11.50
CA VAL A 337 20.35 15.60 -10.26
C VAL A 337 18.89 15.20 -10.53
N ALA A 338 18.50 14.04 -10.04
CA ALA A 338 17.13 13.53 -10.14
C ALA A 338 16.57 13.19 -8.75
N LEU A 339 15.25 13.32 -8.58
CA LEU A 339 14.54 13.01 -7.32
C LEU A 339 13.32 12.13 -7.58
N LEU A 340 13.34 10.94 -7.01
CA LEU A 340 12.16 10.10 -6.84
C LEU A 340 11.52 10.44 -5.50
N THR A 341 10.29 10.96 -5.53
CA THR A 341 9.56 11.42 -4.34
C THR A 341 8.93 10.26 -3.56
N GLU A 342 8.71 10.45 -2.25
CA GLU A 342 8.15 9.47 -1.31
C GLU A 342 6.74 9.01 -1.73
N ASP A 343 5.83 9.96 -2.04
CA ASP A 343 4.46 9.63 -2.43
C ASP A 343 4.34 9.44 -3.94
N ARG A 344 4.43 8.15 -4.35
CA ARG A 344 4.28 7.76 -5.75
C ARG A 344 2.97 8.25 -6.37
N ARG A 345 1.85 8.20 -5.63
CA ARG A 345 0.52 8.51 -6.19
C ARG A 345 0.25 10.01 -6.27
N ALA A 346 0.61 10.74 -5.23
CA ALA A 346 0.32 12.17 -5.15
C ALA A 346 1.31 13.02 -5.98
N THR A 347 2.60 12.67 -5.95
CA THR A 347 3.66 13.49 -6.54
C THR A 347 4.48 12.78 -7.63
N GLY A 348 4.37 11.46 -7.72
CA GLY A 348 5.18 10.65 -8.65
C GLY A 348 4.51 10.48 -10.02
N ILE A 349 3.41 9.72 -10.09
CA ILE A 349 2.79 9.32 -11.34
C ILE A 349 1.81 10.36 -11.88
N LEU A 350 1.75 10.46 -13.21
CA LEU A 350 0.67 11.14 -13.91
C LEU A 350 -0.37 10.09 -14.32
N GLY A 351 -1.28 9.76 -13.40
CA GLY A 351 -2.12 8.57 -13.43
C GLY A 351 -2.98 8.39 -14.67
N VAL A 352 -3.44 9.49 -15.29
CA VAL A 352 -4.27 9.49 -16.50
C VAL A 352 -3.45 9.34 -17.79
N LEU A 353 -2.13 9.58 -17.72
CA LEU A 353 -1.24 9.49 -18.86
C LEU A 353 -0.72 8.06 -19.07
N SER A 354 -0.22 7.80 -20.27
CA SER A 354 0.38 6.52 -20.62
C SER A 354 1.72 6.27 -19.94
N VAL A 355 2.19 5.03 -19.98
CA VAL A 355 3.55 4.67 -19.53
C VAL A 355 4.59 5.43 -20.35
N ALA A 356 4.41 5.56 -21.67
CA ALA A 356 5.31 6.30 -22.54
C ALA A 356 5.41 7.77 -22.12
N ASP A 357 4.29 8.43 -21.88
CA ASP A 357 4.27 9.83 -21.44
C ASP A 357 4.96 9.98 -20.07
N ASN A 358 4.69 9.05 -19.15
CA ASN A 358 5.30 9.07 -17.83
C ASN A 358 6.82 8.87 -17.86
N ILE A 359 7.37 8.07 -18.78
CA ILE A 359 8.82 7.90 -18.94
C ILE A 359 9.45 9.14 -19.59
N SER A 360 8.82 9.70 -20.61
CA SER A 360 9.43 10.73 -21.45
C SER A 360 9.32 12.16 -20.91
N ILE A 361 8.37 12.43 -20.01
CA ILE A 361 7.99 13.79 -19.61
C ILE A 361 9.15 14.61 -19.00
N ALA A 362 10.07 13.96 -18.28
CA ALA A 362 11.23 14.63 -17.69
C ALA A 362 12.35 14.93 -18.71
N SER A 363 12.28 14.33 -19.91
CA SER A 363 13.33 14.39 -20.95
C SER A 363 12.86 15.10 -22.23
N LEU A 364 11.74 15.83 -22.18
CA LEU A 364 11.12 16.40 -23.37
C LEU A 364 12.06 17.32 -24.17
N ASP A 365 12.96 18.06 -23.51
CA ASP A 365 13.92 18.93 -24.17
C ASP A 365 14.89 18.14 -25.07
N ALA A 366 15.34 16.96 -24.63
CA ALA A 366 16.19 16.05 -25.41
C ALA A 366 15.44 15.33 -26.53
N LEU A 367 14.12 15.22 -26.41
CA LEU A 367 13.25 14.50 -27.34
C LEU A 367 12.63 15.42 -28.40
N ARG A 368 13.07 16.66 -28.52
CA ARG A 368 12.57 17.61 -29.53
C ARG A 368 13.09 17.29 -30.93
N LYS A 369 12.19 17.51 -31.90
CA LYS A 369 12.50 17.60 -33.32
C LYS A 369 12.23 19.05 -33.74
N GLY A 370 13.26 19.90 -33.65
CA GLY A 370 13.11 21.35 -33.87
C GLY A 370 12.46 22.06 -32.65
N PRO A 371 12.05 23.34 -32.80
CA PRO A 371 11.64 24.16 -31.65
C PRO A 371 10.28 23.82 -31.05
N ILE A 372 9.38 23.17 -31.80
CA ILE A 372 7.96 23.04 -31.39
C ILE A 372 7.51 21.59 -31.35
N MET A 373 8.14 20.67 -32.07
CA MET A 373 7.65 19.28 -32.21
C MET A 373 8.49 18.32 -31.40
N LEU A 374 7.85 17.23 -30.91
CA LEU A 374 8.52 16.10 -30.31
C LEU A 374 8.83 15.02 -31.38
N ASP A 375 9.94 14.32 -31.19
CA ASP A 375 10.35 13.20 -32.04
C ASP A 375 9.73 11.90 -31.49
N ASN A 376 8.60 11.50 -32.04
CA ASN A 376 7.89 10.30 -31.64
C ASN A 376 8.76 9.03 -31.77
N LYS A 377 9.69 8.96 -32.71
CA LYS A 377 10.60 7.83 -32.87
C LYS A 377 11.54 7.75 -31.68
N LYS A 378 12.20 8.87 -31.34
CA LYS A 378 13.07 8.93 -30.15
C LYS A 378 12.32 8.58 -28.87
N ILE A 379 11.06 9.03 -28.72
CA ILE A 379 10.22 8.68 -27.56
C ILE A 379 10.00 7.18 -27.51
N LEU A 380 9.61 6.54 -28.61
CA LEU A 380 9.37 5.11 -28.64
C LEU A 380 10.64 4.30 -28.37
N ASP A 381 11.77 4.71 -28.94
CA ASP A 381 13.09 4.07 -28.71
C ASP A 381 13.50 4.20 -27.24
N LEU A 382 13.36 5.40 -26.63
CA LEU A 382 13.62 5.65 -25.22
C LEU A 382 12.75 4.75 -24.31
N VAL A 383 11.46 4.67 -24.62
CA VAL A 383 10.51 3.85 -23.84
C VAL A 383 10.83 2.37 -23.99
N ALA A 384 11.14 1.89 -25.18
CA ALA A 384 11.52 0.50 -25.43
C ALA A 384 12.77 0.11 -24.64
N THR A 385 13.83 0.92 -24.71
CA THR A 385 15.09 0.72 -23.99
C THR A 385 14.87 0.67 -22.47
N ASN A 386 14.13 1.63 -21.92
CA ASN A 386 13.88 1.70 -20.47
C ASN A 386 12.92 0.59 -20.00
N LYS A 387 11.94 0.20 -20.82
CA LYS A 387 11.06 -0.94 -20.54
C LYS A 387 11.86 -2.22 -20.36
N GLU A 388 12.82 -2.47 -21.27
CA GLU A 388 13.68 -3.65 -21.23
C GLU A 388 14.65 -3.57 -20.04
N LYS A 389 15.41 -2.47 -19.90
CA LYS A 389 16.39 -2.25 -18.84
C LYS A 389 15.79 -2.40 -17.43
N MET A 390 14.56 -1.91 -17.21
CA MET A 390 13.88 -1.98 -15.92
C MET A 390 12.95 -3.20 -15.80
N ALA A 391 12.88 -4.07 -16.79
CA ALA A 391 11.95 -5.20 -16.84
C ALA A 391 10.50 -4.79 -16.49
N ILE A 392 9.99 -3.70 -17.12
CA ILE A 392 8.65 -3.19 -16.87
C ILE A 392 7.62 -4.07 -17.56
N LYS A 393 6.75 -4.71 -16.75
CA LYS A 393 5.67 -5.56 -17.25
C LYS A 393 4.47 -4.69 -17.63
N VAL A 394 4.30 -4.41 -18.91
CA VAL A 394 3.18 -3.63 -19.46
C VAL A 394 2.78 -4.16 -20.83
N PRO A 395 1.47 -4.30 -21.12
CA PRO A 395 0.99 -4.80 -22.41
C PRO A 395 1.38 -3.89 -23.59
N SER A 396 1.29 -2.58 -23.39
CA SER A 396 1.60 -1.55 -24.39
C SER A 396 2.16 -0.29 -23.75
N PRO A 397 3.08 0.44 -24.41
CA PRO A 397 3.51 1.77 -23.98
C PRO A 397 2.37 2.78 -23.81
N LYS A 398 1.26 2.59 -24.51
CA LYS A 398 0.04 3.42 -24.42
C LYS A 398 -0.86 3.10 -23.22
N THR A 399 -0.55 2.04 -22.47
CA THR A 399 -1.32 1.67 -21.27
C THR A 399 -1.22 2.77 -20.22
N GLN A 400 -2.34 3.15 -19.61
CA GLN A 400 -2.36 4.14 -18.52
C GLN A 400 -1.59 3.61 -17.30
N ILE A 401 -0.70 4.43 -16.74
CA ILE A 401 0.18 4.02 -15.63
C ILE A 401 -0.61 3.58 -14.38
N LYS A 402 -1.78 4.15 -14.13
CA LYS A 402 -2.63 3.79 -12.99
C LYS A 402 -3.09 2.33 -12.97
N SER A 403 -3.09 1.65 -14.14
CA SER A 403 -3.49 0.24 -14.26
C SER A 403 -2.36 -0.75 -13.93
N LEU A 404 -1.13 -0.27 -13.77
CA LEU A 404 0.01 -1.11 -13.44
C LEU A 404 0.05 -1.43 -11.93
N SER A 405 0.71 -2.54 -11.57
CA SER A 405 1.07 -2.84 -10.19
C SER A 405 2.02 -1.78 -9.60
N GLY A 406 2.03 -1.66 -8.27
CA GLY A 406 2.88 -0.67 -7.58
C GLY A 406 4.35 -0.79 -7.96
N GLY A 407 4.90 -2.00 -8.04
CA GLY A 407 6.28 -2.24 -8.45
C GLY A 407 6.57 -1.77 -9.88
N ASN A 408 5.66 -2.04 -10.83
CA ASN A 408 5.82 -1.55 -12.21
C ASN A 408 5.67 -0.03 -12.32
N GLN A 409 4.76 0.59 -11.55
CA GLN A 409 4.68 2.06 -11.47
C GLN A 409 6.00 2.65 -10.98
N GLN A 410 6.61 2.05 -9.94
CA GLN A 410 7.88 2.50 -9.39
C GLN A 410 9.02 2.40 -10.41
N LYS A 411 9.09 1.29 -11.13
CA LYS A 411 10.06 1.10 -12.23
C LYS A 411 9.90 2.14 -13.34
N VAL A 412 8.65 2.52 -13.70
CA VAL A 412 8.37 3.60 -14.65
C VAL A 412 8.88 4.94 -14.13
N LEU A 413 8.73 5.23 -12.83
CA LEU A 413 9.25 6.47 -12.24
C LEU A 413 10.79 6.52 -12.23
N ILE A 414 11.45 5.42 -11.90
CA ILE A 414 12.90 5.30 -11.97
C ILE A 414 13.34 5.49 -13.43
N ALA A 415 12.69 4.82 -14.39
CA ALA A 415 12.96 4.94 -15.81
C ALA A 415 12.83 6.39 -16.33
N ARG A 416 11.83 7.14 -15.85
CA ARG A 416 11.66 8.57 -16.13
C ARG A 416 12.92 9.38 -15.83
N TRP A 417 13.47 9.16 -14.63
CA TRP A 417 14.65 9.90 -14.19
C TRP A 417 15.93 9.43 -14.89
N LEU A 418 16.08 8.12 -15.10
CA LEU A 418 17.21 7.56 -15.84
C LEU A 418 17.26 8.01 -17.31
N ALA A 419 16.11 8.37 -17.89
CA ALA A 419 16.03 8.95 -19.22
C ALA A 419 16.81 10.28 -19.37
N ASN A 420 17.14 10.95 -18.26
CA ASN A 420 17.97 12.16 -18.22
C ASN A 420 19.45 11.87 -17.93
N ASN A 421 19.86 10.60 -17.78
CA ASN A 421 21.22 10.21 -17.40
C ASN A 421 21.73 11.00 -16.18
N PRO A 422 21.07 10.92 -15.02
CA PRO A 422 21.47 11.68 -13.85
C PRO A 422 22.81 11.19 -13.30
N ASP A 423 23.65 12.11 -12.83
CA ASP A 423 24.88 11.82 -12.10
C ASP A 423 24.58 11.53 -10.61
N VAL A 424 23.53 12.15 -10.07
CA VAL A 424 23.04 11.96 -8.71
C VAL A 424 21.56 11.62 -8.74
N LEU A 425 21.20 10.48 -8.18
CA LEU A 425 19.82 10.01 -8.07
C LEU A 425 19.40 9.94 -6.60
N ILE A 426 18.51 10.85 -6.19
CA ILE A 426 17.91 10.86 -4.88
C ILE A 426 16.67 9.97 -4.91
N LEU A 427 16.60 9.00 -3.99
CA LEU A 427 15.51 8.04 -3.89
C LEU A 427 14.87 8.13 -2.50
N ASP A 428 13.72 8.78 -2.40
CA ASP A 428 12.99 8.90 -1.13
C ASP A 428 12.02 7.72 -0.96
N GLU A 429 12.33 6.83 -0.04
CA GLU A 429 11.61 5.58 0.24
C GLU A 429 11.18 4.80 -1.03
N PRO A 430 12.10 4.46 -1.95
CA PRO A 430 11.76 3.87 -3.24
C PRO A 430 10.94 2.57 -3.15
N PRO A 431 11.04 1.73 -2.08
CA PRO A 431 10.22 0.52 -1.95
C PRO A 431 8.89 0.74 -1.21
N ARG A 432 8.46 1.99 -0.97
CA ARG A 432 7.22 2.27 -0.24
C ARG A 432 5.98 1.82 -1.01
N GLY A 433 5.12 1.06 -0.34
CA GLY A 433 3.84 0.61 -0.90
C GLY A 433 3.95 -0.36 -2.09
N ILE A 434 5.06 -1.11 -2.19
CA ILE A 434 5.23 -2.20 -3.13
C ILE A 434 5.44 -3.53 -2.39
N ASP A 435 5.19 -4.65 -3.08
CA ASP A 435 5.36 -6.00 -2.55
C ASP A 435 6.83 -6.39 -2.35
N VAL A 436 7.05 -7.50 -1.64
CA VAL A 436 8.39 -7.95 -1.25
C VAL A 436 9.26 -8.31 -2.46
N GLY A 437 8.66 -8.97 -3.47
CA GLY A 437 9.38 -9.34 -4.69
C GLY A 437 9.81 -8.12 -5.49
N ALA A 438 8.89 -7.15 -5.66
CA ALA A 438 9.19 -5.89 -6.33
C ALA A 438 10.20 -5.03 -5.56
N LYS A 439 10.20 -5.06 -4.20
CA LYS A 439 11.25 -4.40 -3.40
C LYS A 439 12.63 -4.91 -3.74
N TYR A 440 12.80 -6.24 -3.78
CA TYR A 440 14.06 -6.84 -4.14
C TYR A 440 14.53 -6.42 -5.54
N GLU A 441 13.61 -6.39 -6.52
CA GLU A 441 13.94 -5.92 -7.89
C GLU A 441 14.39 -4.44 -7.90
N ILE A 442 13.75 -3.57 -7.11
CA ILE A 442 14.17 -2.17 -6.97
C ILE A 442 15.56 -2.07 -6.34
N TYR A 443 15.87 -2.87 -5.29
CA TYR A 443 17.20 -2.89 -4.69
C TYR A 443 18.27 -3.39 -5.67
N CYS A 444 17.96 -4.38 -6.51
CA CYS A 444 18.86 -4.80 -7.59
C CYS A 444 19.14 -3.67 -8.57
N ILE A 445 18.09 -2.94 -9.00
CA ILE A 445 18.25 -1.77 -9.87
C ILE A 445 19.16 -0.72 -9.23
N ILE A 446 18.97 -0.40 -7.94
CA ILE A 446 19.80 0.58 -7.21
C ILE A 446 21.25 0.11 -7.15
N ALA A 447 21.49 -1.15 -6.79
CA ALA A 447 22.84 -1.73 -6.74
C ALA A 447 23.54 -1.70 -8.10
N ASP A 448 22.81 -2.00 -9.19
CA ASP A 448 23.38 -1.97 -10.55
C ASP A 448 23.65 -0.54 -11.04
N LEU A 449 22.83 0.43 -10.65
CA LEU A 449 23.08 1.84 -10.97
C LEU A 449 24.33 2.37 -10.25
N ALA A 450 24.58 1.95 -9.01
CA ALA A 450 25.76 2.38 -8.26
C ALA A 450 27.07 1.81 -8.83
N LYS A 451 27.04 0.75 -9.66
CA LYS A 451 28.20 0.22 -10.37
C LYS A 451 28.59 1.03 -11.60
N GLN A 452 27.69 1.85 -12.16
CA GLN A 452 27.87 2.65 -13.39
C GLN A 452 28.40 4.03 -13.07
#